data_f560608a4ba7ac8c38bf22f341258bff
#
_entry.id   f560608a4ba7ac8c38bf22f341258bff
#
_cell.length_a   1.000
_cell.length_b   1.000
_cell.length_c   1.000
_cell.angle_alpha   90.00
_cell.angle_beta   90.00
_cell.angle_gamma   90.00
#
_symmetry.space_group_name_H-M   'P 1'
#
loop_
_entity.id
_entity.type
_entity.pdbx_description
1 polymer ?
#
loop_
_entity_poly.entity_id
_entity_poly.type
_entity_poly.pdbx_seq_one_letter_code
_entity_poly.pdbx_strand_id
1 'polypeptide(L)'
;MSEHRIAMVGTPCEIMAASKLQYYTDSPIDVKLGLFCMENFSYKYFVNLLKEYDLKMDDIEKFQIEKGFVFLLLKTKETVKIPLAVAKRIIRKNCNICVELTSESSDISIGSIGSEDGWSTLIIRTDKGEEIVNGAIEQKYIEAKDFTDSQFGLLNRIAESKTSKNLETIERREFLARPVLYQREKSDDAINNDFSQASFLDLRSNVIDVGACVLCGACEYACPHNLITIDDTKPRMKGECPEDCHACFAVCPRTFIPEDLRNDNSKPIGDYKKVLTVKSLKHTQGQDGSIVTTLIDYLLSNEIVTEALIVDKQDHLAWKPYAKLTNAIDEVIKSGGTKYSVCPVFKPLRDLKEDSLQNIDEGVN
;
A
#
# COMPACT_ATOMS: atom_id res chain seq x y z
N MET A 1 -7.34 -14.73 -20.89
CA MET A 1 -7.28 -14.50 -19.43
C MET A 1 -5.84 -14.74 -19.04
N SER A 2 -5.20 -13.86 -18.29
CA SER A 2 -3.81 -14.07 -17.87
C SER A 2 -3.71 -15.36 -17.06
N GLU A 3 -2.69 -16.17 -17.29
CA GLU A 3 -2.38 -17.35 -16.47
C GLU A 3 -2.15 -16.98 -15.00
N HIS A 4 -1.84 -15.73 -14.73
CA HIS A 4 -1.52 -15.21 -13.42
C HIS A 4 -2.75 -14.58 -12.74
N ARG A 5 -3.08 -15.08 -11.54
CA ARG A 5 -4.03 -14.49 -10.61
C ARG A 5 -3.26 -14.13 -9.33
N ILE A 6 -3.13 -12.85 -9.05
CA ILE A 6 -2.21 -12.37 -8.02
C ILE A 6 -3.00 -11.79 -6.84
N ALA A 7 -2.66 -12.26 -5.62
CA ALA A 7 -3.05 -11.58 -4.40
C ALA A 7 -2.03 -10.48 -4.06
N MET A 8 -2.46 -9.24 -3.98
CA MET A 8 -1.60 -8.12 -3.61
C MET A 8 -1.81 -7.70 -2.16
N VAL A 9 -0.73 -7.56 -1.41
CA VAL A 9 -0.72 -6.89 -0.09
C VAL A 9 -0.18 -5.48 -0.27
N GLY A 10 -0.92 -4.48 0.23
CA GLY A 10 -0.49 -3.09 0.07
C GLY A 10 -1.11 -2.12 1.06
N THR A 11 -0.48 -0.97 1.20
CA THR A 11 -1.02 0.20 1.92
C THR A 11 -2.14 0.86 1.11
N PRO A 12 -3.00 1.74 1.71
CA PRO A 12 -4.12 2.36 1.00
C PRO A 12 -3.77 2.98 -0.35
N CYS A 13 -2.66 3.71 -0.42
CA CYS A 13 -2.23 4.35 -1.67
C CYS A 13 -1.72 3.35 -2.73
N GLU A 14 -1.18 2.20 -2.33
CA GLU A 14 -0.78 1.12 -3.24
C GLU A 14 -1.99 0.34 -3.73
N ILE A 15 -2.96 0.09 -2.86
CA ILE A 15 -4.23 -0.56 -3.21
C ILE A 15 -5.05 0.33 -4.17
N MET A 16 -5.12 1.64 -3.94
CA MET A 16 -5.74 2.56 -4.90
C MET A 16 -5.04 2.53 -6.25
N ALA A 17 -3.70 2.44 -6.28
CA ALA A 17 -2.96 2.28 -7.53
C ALA A 17 -3.29 0.96 -8.22
N ALA A 18 -3.41 -0.15 -7.47
CA ALA A 18 -3.85 -1.44 -8.01
C ALA A 18 -5.25 -1.37 -8.62
N SER A 19 -6.20 -0.72 -7.93
CA SER A 19 -7.56 -0.51 -8.43
C SER A 19 -7.58 0.32 -9.71
N LYS A 20 -6.76 1.37 -9.81
CA LYS A 20 -6.62 2.16 -11.05
C LYS A 20 -5.92 1.36 -12.16
N LEU A 21 -4.94 0.50 -11.84
CA LEU A 21 -4.37 -0.42 -12.82
C LEU A 21 -5.41 -1.41 -13.36
N GLN A 22 -6.25 -2.00 -12.51
CA GLN A 22 -7.36 -2.85 -12.95
C GLN A 22 -8.39 -2.09 -13.80
N TYR A 23 -8.62 -0.81 -13.53
CA TYR A 23 -9.58 0.02 -14.27
C TYR A 23 -9.07 0.43 -15.66
N TYR A 24 -7.78 0.74 -15.79
CA TYR A 24 -7.21 1.30 -17.01
C TYR A 24 -6.36 0.32 -17.83
N THR A 25 -6.00 -0.84 -17.27
CA THR A 25 -5.10 -1.81 -17.91
C THR A 25 -5.57 -3.24 -17.65
N ASP A 26 -5.05 -4.20 -18.41
CA ASP A 26 -5.19 -5.63 -18.12
C ASP A 26 -4.20 -6.04 -17.02
N SER A 27 -4.61 -5.85 -15.77
CA SER A 27 -3.78 -6.12 -14.58
C SER A 27 -4.06 -7.54 -14.04
N PRO A 28 -3.03 -8.35 -13.75
CA PRO A 28 -3.20 -9.70 -13.20
C PRO A 28 -3.56 -9.73 -11.70
N ILE A 29 -3.70 -8.57 -11.07
CA ILE A 29 -4.11 -8.49 -9.65
C ILE A 29 -5.58 -8.92 -9.55
N ASP A 30 -5.84 -9.99 -8.78
CA ASP A 30 -7.17 -10.54 -8.60
C ASP A 30 -7.74 -10.28 -7.20
N VAL A 31 -6.91 -10.35 -6.16
CA VAL A 31 -7.29 -10.11 -4.76
C VAL A 31 -6.44 -8.99 -4.15
N LYS A 32 -7.09 -8.04 -3.48
CA LYS A 32 -6.44 -6.92 -2.79
C LYS A 32 -6.59 -7.03 -1.28
N LEU A 33 -5.50 -7.31 -0.58
CA LEU A 33 -5.40 -7.30 0.87
C LEU A 33 -4.78 -5.97 1.32
N GLY A 34 -5.63 -5.07 1.82
CA GLY A 34 -5.23 -3.73 2.21
C GLY A 34 -4.80 -3.65 3.68
N LEU A 35 -3.72 -2.96 3.96
CA LEU A 35 -3.22 -2.74 5.31
C LEU A 35 -3.69 -1.39 5.86
N PHE A 36 -4.06 -1.34 7.14
CA PHE A 36 -4.22 -0.05 7.81
C PHE A 36 -2.90 0.71 7.82
N CYS A 37 -2.94 1.98 7.46
CA CYS A 37 -1.73 2.77 7.34
C CYS A 37 -1.92 4.19 7.86
N MET A 38 -1.20 4.55 8.92
CA MET A 38 -1.14 5.94 9.39
C MET A 38 -0.20 6.78 8.54
N GLU A 39 1.04 6.32 8.39
CA GLU A 39 2.11 7.04 7.72
C GLU A 39 3.31 6.11 7.44
N ASN A 40 4.14 6.47 6.47
CA ASN A 40 5.37 5.77 6.15
C ASN A 40 6.58 6.72 6.26
N PHE A 41 7.73 6.17 6.63
CA PHE A 41 8.97 6.91 6.75
C PHE A 41 9.83 6.82 5.48
N SER A 42 10.69 7.80 5.28
CA SER A 42 11.74 7.71 4.27
C SER A 42 12.88 6.86 4.81
N TYR A 43 13.21 5.76 4.13
CA TYR A 43 14.33 4.87 4.51
C TYR A 43 15.65 5.67 4.71
N LYS A 44 15.98 6.52 3.75
CA LYS A 44 17.18 7.36 3.78
C LYS A 44 17.22 8.27 5.03
N TYR A 45 16.10 8.91 5.34
CA TYR A 45 16.04 9.79 6.50
C TYR A 45 15.98 9.01 7.82
N PHE A 46 15.42 7.80 7.81
CA PHE A 46 15.44 6.94 8.98
C PHE A 46 16.87 6.47 9.31
N VAL A 47 17.64 6.06 8.30
CA VAL A 47 19.09 5.78 8.46
C VAL A 47 19.83 6.98 9.05
N ASN A 48 19.52 8.20 8.64
CA ASN A 48 20.15 9.40 9.19
C ASN A 48 19.68 9.69 10.62
N LEU A 49 18.40 9.46 10.94
CA LEU A 49 17.88 9.62 12.31
C LEU A 49 18.56 8.67 13.29
N LEU A 50 18.80 7.40 12.89
CA LEU A 50 19.48 6.43 13.75
C LEU A 50 20.90 6.86 14.14
N LYS A 51 21.59 7.62 13.29
CA LYS A 51 22.93 8.16 13.61
C LYS A 51 22.91 9.14 14.79
N GLU A 52 21.78 9.84 15.02
CA GLU A 52 21.60 10.72 16.19
C GLU A 52 21.54 9.91 17.51
N TYR A 53 21.34 8.61 17.43
CA TYR A 53 21.28 7.65 18.53
C TYR A 53 22.47 6.66 18.53
N ASP A 54 23.50 6.93 17.74
CA ASP A 54 24.67 6.04 17.54
C ASP A 54 24.30 4.61 17.08
N LEU A 55 23.20 4.49 16.30
CA LEU A 55 22.68 3.20 15.82
C LEU A 55 22.77 3.10 14.28
N LYS A 56 22.84 1.84 13.81
CA LYS A 56 22.72 1.47 12.41
C LYS A 56 21.46 0.62 12.20
N MET A 57 20.96 0.55 10.97
CA MET A 57 19.82 -0.31 10.63
C MET A 57 20.10 -1.79 10.93
N ASP A 58 21.36 -2.23 10.77
CA ASP A 58 21.79 -3.59 11.06
C ASP A 58 21.73 -3.97 12.55
N ASP A 59 21.74 -3.00 13.45
CA ASP A 59 21.65 -3.25 14.89
C ASP A 59 20.24 -3.65 15.32
N ILE A 60 19.22 -3.39 14.49
CA ILE A 60 17.81 -3.51 14.84
C ILE A 60 17.29 -4.91 14.51
N GLU A 61 16.70 -5.57 15.49
CA GLU A 61 16.00 -6.85 15.35
C GLU A 61 14.49 -6.64 15.07
N LYS A 62 13.85 -5.66 15.74
CA LYS A 62 12.41 -5.40 15.60
C LYS A 62 12.08 -3.91 15.75
N PHE A 63 11.12 -3.46 14.94
CA PHE A 63 10.46 -2.16 15.07
C PHE A 63 9.06 -2.32 15.63
N GLN A 64 8.65 -1.39 16.50
CA GLN A 64 7.28 -1.30 16.98
C GLN A 64 6.92 0.17 17.25
N ILE A 65 5.70 0.58 16.91
CA ILE A 65 5.21 1.93 17.18
C ILE A 65 4.01 1.80 18.10
N GLU A 66 4.12 2.29 19.31
CA GLU A 66 3.02 2.33 20.27
C GLU A 66 3.19 3.46 21.28
N LYS A 67 2.09 3.88 21.90
CA LYS A 67 2.07 4.83 23.03
C LYS A 67 2.94 6.08 22.83
N GLY A 68 3.00 6.58 21.59
CA GLY A 68 3.75 7.80 21.27
C GLY A 68 5.27 7.63 21.09
N PHE A 69 5.76 6.40 20.96
CA PHE A 69 7.16 6.08 20.73
C PHE A 69 7.36 5.09 19.59
N VAL A 70 8.51 5.19 18.95
CA VAL A 70 9.11 4.13 18.14
C VAL A 70 10.04 3.34 19.05
N PHE A 71 9.75 2.06 19.23
CA PHE A 71 10.58 1.12 19.98
C PHE A 71 11.47 0.35 19.00
N LEU A 72 12.75 0.37 19.25
CA LEU A 72 13.76 -0.37 18.50
C LEU A 72 14.33 -1.45 19.42
N LEU A 73 13.95 -2.69 19.21
CA LEU A 73 14.59 -3.82 19.84
C LEU A 73 15.89 -4.10 19.06
N LEU A 74 17.02 -4.00 19.75
CA LEU A 74 18.33 -4.26 19.17
C LEU A 74 18.68 -5.76 19.23
N LYS A 75 19.57 -6.20 18.35
CA LYS A 75 20.15 -7.56 18.39
C LYS A 75 20.85 -7.88 19.73
N THR A 76 21.30 -6.86 20.44
CA THR A 76 21.82 -6.95 21.81
C THR A 76 20.75 -7.22 22.87
N LYS A 77 19.45 -7.23 22.48
CA LYS A 77 18.25 -7.32 23.35
C LYS A 77 17.95 -6.05 24.15
N GLU A 78 18.70 -4.99 23.96
CA GLU A 78 18.37 -3.66 24.48
C GLU A 78 17.24 -3.02 23.67
N THR A 79 16.46 -2.16 24.32
CA THR A 79 15.38 -1.42 23.66
C THR A 79 15.66 0.07 23.70
N VAL A 80 15.77 0.68 22.51
CA VAL A 80 15.88 2.13 22.35
C VAL A 80 14.49 2.71 22.04
N LYS A 81 14.15 3.83 22.69
CA LYS A 81 12.88 4.54 22.51
C LYS A 81 13.14 5.87 21.83
N ILE A 82 12.52 6.10 20.68
CA ILE A 82 12.54 7.36 19.96
C ILE A 82 11.14 7.99 20.09
N PRO A 83 10.99 9.22 20.62
CA PRO A 83 9.69 9.88 20.65
C PRO A 83 9.09 9.97 19.26
N LEU A 84 7.81 9.63 19.11
CA LEU A 84 7.13 9.65 17.81
C LEU A 84 7.16 11.06 17.19
N ALA A 85 7.15 12.13 18.00
CA ALA A 85 7.31 13.49 17.53
C ALA A 85 8.64 13.72 16.79
N VAL A 86 9.71 13.02 17.20
CA VAL A 86 11.02 13.05 16.52
C VAL A 86 10.95 12.26 15.22
N ALA A 87 10.40 11.03 15.25
CA ALA A 87 10.22 10.20 14.07
C ALA A 87 9.31 10.86 13.02
N LYS A 88 8.33 11.66 13.42
CA LYS A 88 7.46 12.43 12.51
C LYS A 88 8.21 13.39 11.59
N ARG A 89 9.44 13.81 11.94
CA ARG A 89 10.27 14.64 11.05
C ARG A 89 10.70 13.94 9.76
N ILE A 90 10.72 12.62 9.76
CA ILE A 90 11.14 11.80 8.62
C ILE A 90 9.97 11.12 7.88
N ILE A 91 8.73 11.51 8.19
CA ILE A 91 7.54 11.06 7.45
C ILE A 91 7.63 11.55 6.00
N ARG A 92 7.21 10.69 5.09
CA ARG A 92 7.11 11.04 3.68
C ARG A 92 6.06 12.13 3.45
N LYS A 93 6.39 13.12 2.61
CA LYS A 93 5.52 14.29 2.34
C LYS A 93 4.13 13.91 1.83
N ASN A 94 4.02 12.83 1.05
CA ASN A 94 2.76 12.32 0.54
C ASN A 94 1.84 11.75 1.64
N CYS A 95 2.38 11.34 2.80
CA CYS A 95 1.57 10.85 3.91
C CYS A 95 0.82 11.99 4.62
N ASN A 96 1.35 13.22 4.58
CA ASN A 96 0.71 14.39 5.17
C ASN A 96 -0.51 14.90 4.39
N ILE A 97 -0.77 14.35 3.20
CA ILE A 97 -1.96 14.62 2.39
C ILE A 97 -2.82 13.35 2.19
N CYS A 98 -2.58 12.29 2.95
CA CYS A 98 -3.32 11.04 2.83
C CYS A 98 -4.45 11.00 3.86
N VAL A 99 -5.71 11.04 3.41
CA VAL A 99 -6.89 11.05 4.27
C VAL A 99 -7.41 9.65 4.61
N GLU A 100 -6.87 8.61 3.99
CA GLU A 100 -7.33 7.24 4.10
C GLU A 100 -6.51 6.43 5.11
N LEU A 101 -7.19 5.73 6.03
CA LEU A 101 -6.57 4.88 7.05
C LEU A 101 -6.67 3.40 6.72
N THR A 102 -7.84 2.96 6.29
CA THR A 102 -8.26 1.55 6.34
C THR A 102 -8.19 0.80 5.02
N SER A 103 -7.58 1.37 3.99
CA SER A 103 -7.46 0.75 2.66
C SER A 103 -8.80 0.45 1.99
N GLU A 104 -9.57 1.49 1.76
CA GLU A 104 -10.98 1.43 1.36
C GLU A 104 -11.24 0.76 0.01
N SER A 105 -10.27 0.78 -0.91
CA SER A 105 -10.37 0.16 -2.25
C SER A 105 -9.91 -1.31 -2.29
N SER A 106 -9.68 -1.96 -1.13
CA SER A 106 -9.30 -3.38 -1.05
C SER A 106 -10.53 -4.30 -1.05
N ASP A 107 -10.32 -5.59 -1.21
CA ASP A 107 -11.35 -6.62 -0.97
C ASP A 107 -11.49 -6.90 0.53
N ILE A 108 -10.34 -6.92 1.22
CA ILE A 108 -10.23 -7.13 2.66
C ILE A 108 -9.21 -6.13 3.21
N SER A 109 -9.59 -5.37 4.24
CA SER A 109 -8.66 -4.48 4.95
C SER A 109 -8.27 -5.08 6.30
N ILE A 110 -7.01 -4.94 6.69
CA ILE A 110 -6.45 -5.60 7.88
C ILE A 110 -5.59 -4.61 8.66
N GLY A 111 -5.76 -4.60 9.98
CA GLY A 111 -4.94 -3.80 10.89
C GLY A 111 -5.13 -4.20 12.35
N SER A 112 -4.45 -3.53 13.28
CA SER A 112 -4.54 -3.82 14.72
C SER A 112 -5.45 -2.85 15.50
N ILE A 113 -5.84 -1.73 14.88
CA ILE A 113 -6.63 -0.70 15.58
C ILE A 113 -8.01 -1.24 15.94
N GLY A 114 -8.34 -1.22 17.21
CA GLY A 114 -9.62 -1.70 17.73
C GLY A 114 -9.58 -3.14 18.26
N SER A 115 -8.61 -3.96 17.89
CA SER A 115 -8.47 -5.34 18.36
C SER A 115 -7.52 -5.47 19.55
N GLU A 116 -7.70 -6.52 20.32
CA GLU A 116 -6.82 -6.89 21.44
C GLU A 116 -5.46 -7.42 20.95
N ASP A 117 -4.45 -7.46 21.83
CA ASP A 117 -3.15 -8.03 21.51
C ASP A 117 -3.28 -9.47 21.01
N GLY A 118 -2.63 -9.79 19.91
CA GLY A 118 -2.70 -11.08 19.23
C GLY A 118 -3.91 -11.27 18.32
N TRP A 119 -4.77 -10.27 18.20
CA TRP A 119 -5.89 -10.20 17.26
C TRP A 119 -5.71 -9.07 16.26
N SER A 120 -6.36 -9.18 15.12
CA SER A 120 -6.43 -8.13 14.10
C SER A 120 -7.87 -7.70 13.86
N THR A 121 -8.03 -6.45 13.47
CA THR A 121 -9.28 -5.94 12.88
C THR A 121 -9.28 -6.26 11.40
N LEU A 122 -10.34 -6.90 10.92
CA LEU A 122 -10.55 -7.26 9.53
C LEU A 122 -11.85 -6.62 9.04
N ILE A 123 -11.77 -5.88 7.93
CA ILE A 123 -12.92 -5.25 7.28
C ILE A 123 -13.15 -5.95 5.94
N ILE A 124 -14.30 -6.56 5.77
CA ILE A 124 -14.78 -7.16 4.53
C ILE A 124 -15.44 -6.05 3.69
N ARG A 125 -15.00 -5.86 2.43
CA ARG A 125 -15.49 -4.75 1.60
C ARG A 125 -16.25 -5.23 0.37
N THR A 126 -15.83 -6.34 -0.22
CA THR A 126 -16.43 -6.88 -1.47
C THR A 126 -17.04 -8.26 -1.26
N ASP A 127 -17.86 -8.74 -2.20
CA ASP A 127 -18.39 -10.10 -2.20
C ASP A 127 -17.24 -11.13 -2.24
N LYS A 128 -16.22 -10.87 -3.06
CA LYS A 128 -15.01 -11.70 -3.12
C LYS A 128 -14.30 -11.75 -1.76
N GLY A 129 -14.16 -10.62 -1.08
CA GLY A 129 -13.58 -10.56 0.26
C GLY A 129 -14.39 -11.38 1.27
N GLU A 130 -15.71 -11.36 1.16
CA GLU A 130 -16.60 -12.13 2.04
C GLU A 130 -16.46 -13.64 1.80
N GLU A 131 -16.40 -14.09 0.55
CA GLU A 131 -16.16 -15.49 0.19
C GLU A 131 -14.82 -16.00 0.73
N ILE A 132 -13.75 -15.21 0.58
CA ILE A 132 -12.41 -15.53 1.08
C ILE A 132 -12.42 -15.69 2.61
N VAL A 133 -13.00 -14.73 3.32
CA VAL A 133 -13.01 -14.74 4.78
C VAL A 133 -13.86 -15.90 5.32
N ASN A 134 -15.03 -16.13 4.76
CA ASN A 134 -15.89 -17.23 5.15
C ASN A 134 -15.22 -18.60 4.91
N GLY A 135 -14.61 -18.80 3.75
CA GLY A 135 -13.86 -20.01 3.46
C GLY A 135 -12.65 -20.23 4.37
N ALA A 136 -11.93 -19.17 4.72
CA ALA A 136 -10.83 -19.24 5.67
C ALA A 136 -11.29 -19.59 7.11
N ILE A 137 -12.49 -19.16 7.52
CA ILE A 137 -13.10 -19.54 8.80
C ILE A 137 -13.53 -21.01 8.77
N GLU A 138 -14.26 -21.43 7.73
CA GLU A 138 -14.75 -22.81 7.56
C GLU A 138 -13.61 -23.82 7.56
N GLN A 139 -12.50 -23.51 6.88
CA GLN A 139 -11.32 -24.36 6.82
C GLN A 139 -10.37 -24.19 8.02
N LYS A 140 -10.77 -23.43 9.05
CA LYS A 140 -10.01 -23.23 10.29
C LYS A 140 -8.61 -22.61 10.07
N TYR A 141 -8.47 -21.72 9.12
CA TYR A 141 -7.30 -20.88 8.98
C TYR A 141 -7.33 -19.73 9.98
N ILE A 142 -8.52 -19.15 10.20
CA ILE A 142 -8.74 -18.02 11.12
C ILE A 142 -9.89 -18.28 12.06
N GLU A 143 -9.82 -17.70 13.26
CA GLU A 143 -10.93 -17.55 14.20
C GLU A 143 -11.44 -16.11 14.12
N ALA A 144 -12.76 -15.92 14.17
CA ALA A 144 -13.40 -14.62 14.07
C ALA A 144 -14.38 -14.37 15.23
N LYS A 145 -14.45 -13.11 15.66
CA LYS A 145 -15.41 -12.58 16.63
C LYS A 145 -16.06 -11.33 16.06
N ASP A 146 -17.25 -10.99 16.54
CA ASP A 146 -17.90 -9.74 16.19
C ASP A 146 -17.10 -8.54 16.74
N PHE A 147 -17.10 -7.47 15.97
CA PHE A 147 -16.47 -6.21 16.33
C PHE A 147 -17.44 -5.39 17.17
N THR A 148 -17.03 -4.94 18.35
CA THR A 148 -17.89 -4.27 19.33
C THR A 148 -18.02 -2.76 19.07
N ASP A 149 -19.06 -2.11 19.59
CA ASP A 149 -19.27 -0.67 19.46
C ASP A 149 -18.09 0.16 19.99
N SER A 150 -17.46 -0.29 21.07
CA SER A 150 -16.30 0.42 21.63
C SER A 150 -15.07 0.34 20.70
N GLN A 151 -14.88 -0.79 20.02
CA GLN A 151 -13.84 -0.99 19.02
C GLN A 151 -14.11 -0.12 17.78
N PHE A 152 -15.37 -0.06 17.32
CA PHE A 152 -15.79 0.89 16.26
C PHE A 152 -15.52 2.33 16.64
N GLY A 153 -15.88 2.73 17.88
CA GLY A 153 -15.63 4.09 18.37
C GLY A 153 -14.14 4.46 18.35
N LEU A 154 -13.25 3.51 18.66
CA LEU A 154 -11.80 3.73 18.60
C LEU A 154 -11.32 3.85 17.16
N LEU A 155 -11.71 2.91 16.28
CA LEU A 155 -11.30 2.87 14.88
C LEU A 155 -11.73 4.14 14.14
N ASN A 156 -13.00 4.54 14.26
CA ASN A 156 -13.55 5.74 13.64
C ASN A 156 -12.82 7.00 14.11
N ARG A 157 -12.62 7.16 15.41
CA ARG A 157 -11.92 8.32 15.98
C ARG A 157 -10.49 8.46 15.43
N ILE A 158 -9.77 7.35 15.25
CA ILE A 158 -8.41 7.39 14.71
C ILE A 158 -8.43 7.72 13.22
N ALA A 159 -9.39 7.17 12.46
CA ALA A 159 -9.57 7.48 11.05
C ALA A 159 -9.92 8.97 10.84
N GLU A 160 -10.90 9.48 11.57
CA GLU A 160 -11.32 10.89 11.55
C GLU A 160 -10.17 11.83 11.94
N SER A 161 -9.39 11.47 12.96
CA SER A 161 -8.22 12.26 13.39
C SER A 161 -7.17 12.36 12.30
N LYS A 162 -6.91 11.26 11.56
CA LYS A 162 -6.00 11.28 10.41
C LYS A 162 -6.53 12.16 9.29
N THR A 163 -7.81 11.98 8.93
CA THR A 163 -8.48 12.72 7.86
C THR A 163 -8.49 14.22 8.15
N SER A 164 -8.98 14.64 9.32
CA SER A 164 -9.08 16.06 9.70
C SER A 164 -7.72 16.76 9.68
N LYS A 165 -6.70 16.13 10.29
CA LYS A 165 -5.35 16.70 10.32
C LYS A 165 -4.77 16.87 8.90
N ASN A 166 -5.01 15.90 8.02
CA ASN A 166 -4.41 15.95 6.69
C ASN A 166 -5.22 16.82 5.73
N LEU A 167 -6.53 17.02 5.94
CA LEU A 167 -7.33 18.00 5.22
C LEU A 167 -6.82 19.43 5.44
N GLU A 168 -6.44 19.82 6.67
CA GLU A 168 -5.80 21.11 6.94
C GLU A 168 -4.52 21.31 6.10
N THR A 169 -3.74 20.23 5.94
CA THR A 169 -2.52 20.27 5.10
C THR A 169 -2.88 20.40 3.61
N ILE A 170 -3.94 19.73 3.16
CA ILE A 170 -4.44 19.81 1.79
C ILE A 170 -4.91 21.23 1.48
N GLU A 171 -5.76 21.82 2.31
CA GLU A 171 -6.25 23.21 2.19
C GLU A 171 -5.10 24.21 2.09
N ARG A 172 -4.10 24.06 2.96
CA ARG A 172 -2.90 24.91 2.90
C ARG A 172 -2.13 24.75 1.59
N ARG A 173 -2.03 23.53 1.04
CA ARG A 173 -1.37 23.28 -0.26
C ARG A 173 -2.16 23.89 -1.39
N GLU A 174 -3.47 23.74 -1.40
CA GLU A 174 -4.36 24.34 -2.40
C GLU A 174 -4.22 25.88 -2.39
N PHE A 175 -4.22 26.50 -1.21
CA PHE A 175 -3.98 27.93 -1.07
C PHE A 175 -2.61 28.37 -1.67
N LEU A 176 -1.59 27.51 -1.62
CA LEU A 176 -0.27 27.76 -2.19
C LEU A 176 -0.15 27.34 -3.67
N ALA A 177 -1.26 27.16 -4.37
CA ALA A 177 -1.32 26.67 -5.76
C ALA A 177 -0.57 25.33 -5.98
N ARG A 178 -0.64 24.43 -4.99
CA ARG A 178 -0.09 23.07 -5.06
C ARG A 178 -1.24 22.06 -4.96
N PRO A 179 -1.99 21.80 -6.03
CA PRO A 179 -3.21 21.02 -5.98
C PRO A 179 -2.98 19.59 -5.51
N VAL A 180 -4.02 19.02 -4.89
CA VAL A 180 -4.07 17.62 -4.48
C VAL A 180 -5.15 16.94 -5.31
N LEU A 181 -4.79 16.53 -6.53
CA LEU A 181 -5.73 16.13 -7.58
C LEU A 181 -6.68 14.99 -7.18
N TYR A 182 -6.23 14.03 -6.39
CA TYR A 182 -7.04 12.87 -6.00
C TYR A 182 -8.18 13.22 -5.02
N GLN A 183 -8.17 14.41 -4.44
CA GLN A 183 -9.24 14.91 -3.56
C GLN A 183 -10.26 15.78 -4.30
N ARG A 184 -10.01 16.11 -5.56
CA ARG A 184 -10.88 16.97 -6.36
C ARG A 184 -11.96 16.18 -7.07
N GLU A 185 -13.17 16.72 -7.09
CA GLU A 185 -14.26 16.21 -7.92
C GLU A 185 -14.08 16.67 -9.37
N LYS A 186 -14.65 15.91 -10.30
CA LYS A 186 -14.62 16.24 -11.74
C LYS A 186 -15.25 17.60 -12.07
N SER A 187 -16.16 18.07 -11.21
CA SER A 187 -16.93 19.29 -11.41
C SER A 187 -16.21 20.57 -10.98
N ASP A 188 -15.14 20.45 -10.16
CA ASP A 188 -14.56 21.61 -9.47
C ASP A 188 -13.53 22.38 -10.30
N ASP A 189 -13.17 21.90 -11.49
CA ASP A 189 -12.13 22.56 -12.29
C ASP A 189 -12.53 22.77 -13.76
N ALA A 190 -12.31 24.01 -14.20
CA ALA A 190 -12.15 24.36 -15.60
C ALA A 190 -10.90 23.71 -16.27
N ILE A 191 -10.13 22.91 -15.54
CA ILE A 191 -9.12 22.01 -16.10
C ILE A 191 -9.89 20.83 -16.69
N ASN A 192 -9.94 20.77 -18.01
CA ASN A 192 -10.54 19.67 -18.77
C ASN A 192 -10.24 18.34 -18.09
N ASN A 193 -11.27 17.68 -17.56
CA ASN A 193 -11.21 16.34 -16.98
C ASN A 193 -10.88 15.25 -18.02
N ASP A 194 -10.48 15.65 -19.19
CA ASP A 194 -9.98 14.81 -20.26
C ASP A 194 -8.47 14.58 -20.06
N PHE A 195 -8.13 13.44 -19.46
CA PHE A 195 -6.72 13.03 -19.31
C PHE A 195 -6.08 12.69 -20.65
N SER A 196 -6.81 12.69 -21.76
CA SER A 196 -6.30 12.28 -23.07
C SER A 196 -5.07 13.07 -23.51
N GLN A 197 -4.85 14.26 -22.94
CA GLN A 197 -3.71 15.11 -23.20
C GLN A 197 -2.70 15.16 -22.05
N ALA A 198 -2.95 14.49 -20.90
CA ALA A 198 -2.04 14.51 -19.78
C ALA A 198 -0.81 13.63 -20.07
N SER A 199 0.38 14.17 -19.87
CA SER A 199 1.66 13.53 -20.13
C SER A 199 2.41 13.16 -18.84
N PHE A 200 3.61 12.59 -18.98
CA PHE A 200 4.51 12.42 -17.83
C PHE A 200 4.93 13.77 -17.23
N LEU A 201 4.98 14.84 -18.02
CA LEU A 201 5.32 16.16 -17.50
C LEU A 201 4.24 16.67 -16.56
N ASP A 202 2.96 16.40 -16.85
CA ASP A 202 1.85 16.72 -15.96
C ASP A 202 1.91 15.88 -14.68
N LEU A 203 2.20 14.59 -14.78
CA LEU A 203 2.45 13.75 -13.62
C LEU A 203 3.62 14.27 -12.78
N ARG A 204 4.69 14.71 -13.43
CA ARG A 204 5.86 15.27 -12.77
C ARG A 204 5.54 16.56 -12.01
N SER A 205 4.90 17.51 -12.68
CA SER A 205 4.61 18.83 -12.11
C SER A 205 3.56 18.77 -10.99
N ASN A 206 2.50 17.97 -11.17
CA ASN A 206 1.37 17.94 -10.23
C ASN A 206 1.52 16.91 -9.10
N VAL A 207 2.37 15.89 -9.26
CA VAL A 207 2.49 14.79 -8.30
C VAL A 207 3.92 14.60 -7.81
N ILE A 208 4.89 14.46 -8.73
CA ILE A 208 6.25 14.05 -8.35
C ILE A 208 7.02 15.20 -7.68
N ASP A 209 7.17 16.32 -8.36
CA ASP A 209 8.00 17.44 -7.90
C ASP A 209 7.36 18.20 -6.72
N VAL A 210 6.03 18.14 -6.58
CA VAL A 210 5.32 18.69 -5.41
C VAL A 210 5.31 17.76 -4.17
N GLY A 211 5.91 16.57 -4.29
CA GLY A 211 6.07 15.63 -3.18
C GLY A 211 4.81 14.83 -2.83
N ALA A 212 3.86 14.68 -3.76
CA ALA A 212 2.68 13.86 -3.59
C ALA A 212 2.91 12.38 -3.99
N CYS A 213 4.00 12.08 -4.71
CA CYS A 213 4.32 10.73 -5.19
C CYS A 213 4.47 9.72 -4.04
N VAL A 214 3.73 8.60 -4.12
CA VAL A 214 3.78 7.50 -3.15
C VAL A 214 4.89 6.48 -3.43
N LEU A 215 5.52 6.55 -4.59
CA LEU A 215 6.59 5.67 -5.05
C LEU A 215 6.13 4.21 -5.30
N CYS A 216 4.87 3.99 -5.68
CA CYS A 216 4.33 2.64 -5.86
C CYS A 216 4.84 1.89 -7.10
N GLY A 217 5.19 2.59 -8.18
CA GLY A 217 5.64 1.95 -9.43
C GLY A 217 4.56 1.77 -10.49
N ALA A 218 3.30 2.14 -10.23
CA ALA A 218 2.22 1.97 -11.21
C ALA A 218 2.47 2.68 -12.54
N CYS A 219 3.06 3.88 -12.52
CA CYS A 219 3.41 4.63 -13.73
C CYS A 219 4.50 3.94 -14.56
N GLU A 220 5.43 3.23 -13.92
CA GLU A 220 6.45 2.43 -14.61
C GLU A 220 5.82 1.19 -15.25
N TYR A 221 4.96 0.46 -14.52
CA TYR A 221 4.23 -0.70 -15.02
C TYR A 221 3.31 -0.36 -16.20
N ALA A 222 2.57 0.74 -16.11
CA ALA A 222 1.59 1.13 -17.12
C ALA A 222 2.20 1.77 -18.37
N CYS A 223 3.48 2.15 -18.36
CA CYS A 223 4.11 2.80 -19.50
C CYS A 223 4.25 1.84 -20.69
N PRO A 224 3.48 2.02 -21.79
CA PRO A 224 3.53 1.10 -22.93
C PRO A 224 4.84 1.21 -23.73
N HIS A 225 5.59 2.29 -23.51
CA HIS A 225 6.84 2.59 -24.22
C HIS A 225 8.09 2.30 -23.38
N ASN A 226 7.94 1.75 -22.17
CA ASN A 226 9.03 1.46 -21.25
C ASN A 226 9.96 2.65 -20.95
N LEU A 227 9.44 3.88 -21.06
CA LEU A 227 10.21 5.12 -20.87
C LEU A 227 10.36 5.57 -19.43
N ILE A 228 9.57 5.00 -18.49
CA ILE A 228 9.62 5.40 -17.08
C ILE A 228 10.43 4.38 -16.30
N THR A 229 11.31 4.89 -15.43
CA THR A 229 12.02 4.07 -14.44
C THR A 229 11.90 4.70 -13.07
N ILE A 230 11.85 3.86 -12.03
CA ILE A 230 11.79 4.32 -10.65
C ILE A 230 13.06 3.90 -9.93
N ASP A 231 13.77 4.90 -9.43
CA ASP A 231 14.79 4.70 -8.40
C ASP A 231 14.16 4.87 -6.99
N ASP A 232 14.96 4.71 -5.95
CA ASP A 232 14.52 4.86 -4.56
C ASP A 232 13.97 6.25 -4.20
N THR A 233 14.02 7.20 -5.11
CA THR A 233 13.67 8.60 -4.83
C THR A 233 12.45 9.08 -5.58
N LYS A 234 12.36 8.81 -6.88
CA LYS A 234 11.25 9.26 -7.74
C LYS A 234 11.23 8.58 -9.11
N PRO A 235 10.07 8.60 -9.80
CA PRO A 235 9.99 8.24 -11.22
C PRO A 235 10.80 9.19 -12.10
N ARG A 236 11.47 8.64 -13.12
CA ARG A 236 12.26 9.38 -14.11
C ARG A 236 11.90 8.93 -15.52
N MET A 237 11.94 9.85 -16.46
CA MET A 237 11.79 9.59 -17.88
C MET A 237 13.16 9.31 -18.51
N LYS A 238 13.23 8.29 -19.38
CA LYS A 238 14.45 7.93 -20.15
C LYS A 238 14.49 8.47 -21.58
N GLY A 239 13.37 9.01 -22.08
CA GLY A 239 13.23 9.49 -23.46
C GLY A 239 12.05 10.43 -23.62
N GLU A 240 11.64 10.70 -24.84
CA GLU A 240 10.50 11.55 -25.17
C GLU A 240 9.20 10.73 -25.16
N CYS A 241 8.18 11.24 -24.47
CA CYS A 241 6.87 10.64 -24.41
C CYS A 241 6.07 11.01 -25.66
N PRO A 242 5.39 10.08 -26.34
CA PRO A 242 4.43 10.42 -27.39
C PRO A 242 3.33 11.37 -26.88
N GLU A 243 2.89 12.29 -27.71
CA GLU A 243 1.95 13.36 -27.35
C GLU A 243 0.61 12.83 -26.85
N ASP A 244 0.16 11.67 -27.35
CA ASP A 244 -1.15 11.09 -27.03
C ASP A 244 -1.10 10.09 -25.87
N CYS A 245 0.01 9.92 -25.18
CA CYS A 245 0.16 8.92 -24.13
C CYS A 245 -0.07 9.51 -22.74
N HIS A 246 -1.12 9.07 -22.07
CA HIS A 246 -1.51 9.48 -20.71
C HIS A 246 -1.52 8.33 -19.67
N ALA A 247 -1.04 7.14 -20.03
CA ALA A 247 -1.15 5.93 -19.20
C ALA A 247 -0.61 6.10 -17.78
N CYS A 248 0.56 6.72 -17.62
CA CYS A 248 1.19 6.93 -16.31
C CYS A 248 0.40 7.90 -15.40
N PHE A 249 -0.27 8.90 -16.00
CA PHE A 249 -1.13 9.83 -15.27
C PHE A 249 -2.42 9.14 -14.85
N ALA A 250 -3.05 8.39 -15.73
CA ALA A 250 -4.30 7.67 -15.49
C ALA A 250 -4.21 6.71 -14.29
N VAL A 251 -3.15 5.91 -14.19
CA VAL A 251 -2.99 4.89 -13.14
C VAL A 251 -2.44 5.44 -11.81
N CYS A 252 -2.01 6.69 -11.76
CA CYS A 252 -1.41 7.24 -10.55
C CYS A 252 -2.46 7.42 -9.44
N PRO A 253 -2.24 6.91 -8.21
CA PRO A 253 -3.21 7.04 -7.12
C PRO A 253 -3.28 8.47 -6.54
N ARG A 254 -2.48 9.40 -7.07
CA ARG A 254 -2.44 10.82 -6.66
C ARG A 254 -2.95 11.78 -7.74
N THR A 255 -3.42 11.25 -8.86
CA THR A 255 -4.23 11.98 -9.85
C THR A 255 -5.72 11.75 -9.58
N PHE A 256 -6.59 12.27 -10.42
CA PHE A 256 -8.04 12.11 -10.27
C PHE A 256 -8.46 10.64 -10.13
N ILE A 257 -9.38 10.37 -9.20
CA ILE A 257 -9.94 9.04 -9.00
C ILE A 257 -11.21 8.93 -9.85
N PRO A 258 -11.34 7.86 -10.67
CA PRO A 258 -12.61 7.57 -11.37
C PRO A 258 -13.79 7.49 -10.39
N GLU A 259 -14.96 7.92 -10.80
CA GLU A 259 -16.16 7.94 -9.97
C GLU A 259 -16.49 6.55 -9.40
N ASP A 260 -16.38 5.52 -10.24
CA ASP A 260 -16.61 4.12 -9.86
C ASP A 260 -15.62 3.57 -8.80
N LEU A 261 -14.48 4.23 -8.62
CA LEU A 261 -13.45 3.88 -7.62
C LEU A 261 -13.44 4.81 -6.41
N ARG A 262 -14.32 5.81 -6.40
CA ARG A 262 -14.35 6.82 -5.35
C ARG A 262 -15.15 6.32 -4.16
N ASN A 263 -14.58 6.38 -2.98
CA ASN A 263 -15.25 6.06 -1.74
C ASN A 263 -16.05 7.25 -1.20
N ASP A 264 -17.04 6.97 -0.36
CA ASP A 264 -17.80 8.00 0.35
C ASP A 264 -16.94 8.59 1.49
N ASN A 265 -16.39 9.76 1.25
CA ASN A 265 -15.56 10.48 2.22
C ASN A 265 -16.30 10.89 3.51
N SER A 266 -17.64 10.77 3.56
CA SER A 266 -18.42 11.03 4.78
C SER A 266 -18.29 9.92 5.82
N LYS A 267 -17.81 8.73 5.42
CA LYS A 267 -17.64 7.57 6.29
C LYS A 267 -16.19 7.44 6.73
N PRO A 268 -15.86 7.46 8.03
CA PRO A 268 -14.48 7.48 8.53
C PRO A 268 -13.61 6.31 8.06
N ILE A 269 -14.22 5.16 7.79
CA ILE A 269 -13.54 3.94 7.35
C ILE A 269 -14.01 3.45 5.98
N GLY A 270 -14.73 4.30 5.22
CA GLY A 270 -15.31 3.98 3.92
C GLY A 270 -16.46 2.96 3.99
N ASP A 271 -16.87 2.47 2.81
CA ASP A 271 -17.90 1.43 2.70
C ASP A 271 -17.35 0.05 3.09
N TYR A 272 -18.20 -0.75 3.73
CA TYR A 272 -17.88 -2.13 4.13
C TYR A 272 -19.13 -2.99 4.28
N LYS A 273 -18.96 -4.29 4.16
CA LYS A 273 -20.01 -5.29 4.42
C LYS A 273 -20.01 -5.72 5.88
N LYS A 274 -18.83 -6.03 6.44
CA LYS A 274 -18.70 -6.49 7.83
C LYS A 274 -17.34 -6.13 8.41
N VAL A 275 -17.29 -5.90 9.72
CA VAL A 275 -16.03 -5.75 10.47
C VAL A 275 -15.97 -6.84 11.53
N LEU A 276 -14.81 -7.48 11.64
CA LEU A 276 -14.54 -8.61 12.52
C LEU A 276 -13.25 -8.37 13.31
N THR A 277 -13.16 -8.98 14.47
CA THR A 277 -11.90 -9.22 15.17
C THR A 277 -11.46 -10.65 14.86
N VAL A 278 -10.27 -10.83 14.31
CA VAL A 278 -9.79 -12.13 13.82
C VAL A 278 -8.40 -12.46 14.33
N LYS A 279 -8.07 -13.75 14.44
CA LYS A 279 -6.70 -14.23 14.69
C LYS A 279 -6.41 -15.47 13.85
N SER A 280 -5.14 -15.70 13.57
CA SER A 280 -4.67 -16.90 12.87
C SER A 280 -4.75 -18.13 13.78
N LEU A 281 -5.17 -19.24 13.19
CA LEU A 281 -5.08 -20.60 13.76
C LEU A 281 -3.92 -21.41 13.16
N LYS A 282 -3.27 -20.89 12.11
CA LYS A 282 -2.18 -21.56 11.37
C LYS A 282 -0.80 -20.95 11.68
N HIS A 283 -0.68 -19.64 11.62
CA HIS A 283 0.57 -18.90 11.76
C HIS A 283 0.52 -18.00 12.99
N THR A 284 1.30 -18.32 14.02
CA THR A 284 1.26 -17.61 15.33
C THR A 284 2.49 -16.71 15.57
N GLN A 285 3.47 -16.70 14.66
CA GLN A 285 4.74 -15.98 14.86
C GLN A 285 4.78 -14.57 14.24
N GLY A 286 3.68 -14.06 13.69
CA GLY A 286 3.62 -12.74 13.06
C GLY A 286 3.22 -11.61 14.01
N GLN A 287 3.24 -10.37 13.48
CA GLN A 287 2.64 -9.21 14.15
C GLN A 287 1.11 -9.31 14.11
N ASP A 288 0.45 -8.79 15.13
CA ASP A 288 -0.99 -8.55 15.13
C ASP A 288 -1.83 -9.72 14.57
N GLY A 289 -1.70 -10.92 15.18
CA GLY A 289 -2.52 -12.08 14.84
C GLY A 289 -2.17 -12.80 13.53
N SER A 290 -1.14 -12.40 12.78
CA SER A 290 -0.62 -13.06 11.56
C SER A 290 -1.65 -13.25 10.42
N ILE A 291 -2.68 -12.43 10.36
CA ILE A 291 -3.83 -12.61 9.46
C ILE A 291 -3.44 -12.49 7.99
N VAL A 292 -2.58 -11.53 7.62
CA VAL A 292 -2.15 -11.35 6.23
C VAL A 292 -1.46 -12.61 5.69
N THR A 293 -0.49 -13.13 6.44
CA THR A 293 0.23 -14.38 6.10
C THR A 293 -0.74 -15.55 5.96
N THR A 294 -1.70 -15.65 6.89
CA THR A 294 -2.70 -16.73 6.93
C THR A 294 -3.67 -16.66 5.77
N LEU A 295 -4.13 -15.47 5.37
CA LEU A 295 -5.00 -15.31 4.23
C LEU A 295 -4.27 -15.59 2.91
N ILE A 296 -3.00 -15.19 2.79
CA ILE A 296 -2.19 -15.55 1.61
C ILE A 296 -2.00 -17.09 1.53
N ASP A 297 -1.69 -17.74 2.66
CA ASP A 297 -1.60 -19.20 2.70
C ASP A 297 -2.93 -19.86 2.26
N TYR A 298 -4.06 -19.38 2.78
CA TYR A 298 -5.38 -19.84 2.36
C TYR A 298 -5.60 -19.68 0.86
N LEU A 299 -5.29 -18.51 0.30
CA LEU A 299 -5.48 -18.19 -1.11
C LEU A 299 -4.62 -19.07 -2.04
N LEU A 300 -3.35 -19.27 -1.69
CA LEU A 300 -2.42 -20.11 -2.44
C LEU A 300 -2.76 -21.61 -2.31
N SER A 301 -3.02 -22.09 -1.09
CA SER A 301 -3.31 -23.49 -0.83
C SER A 301 -4.63 -23.98 -1.44
N ASN A 302 -5.59 -23.08 -1.65
CA ASN A 302 -6.85 -23.37 -2.32
C ASN A 302 -6.87 -22.97 -3.81
N GLU A 303 -5.71 -22.64 -4.39
CA GLU A 303 -5.55 -22.26 -5.79
C GLU A 303 -6.48 -21.11 -6.23
N ILE A 304 -6.91 -20.24 -5.29
CA ILE A 304 -7.70 -19.04 -5.57
C ILE A 304 -6.84 -18.05 -6.35
N VAL A 305 -5.55 -17.95 -5.96
CA VAL A 305 -4.53 -17.19 -6.69
C VAL A 305 -3.33 -18.08 -7.01
N THR A 306 -2.56 -17.69 -8.01
CA THR A 306 -1.35 -18.41 -8.42
C THR A 306 -0.10 -17.89 -7.70
N GLU A 307 -0.11 -16.61 -7.30
CA GLU A 307 1.02 -15.93 -6.68
C GLU A 307 0.55 -14.84 -5.73
N ALA A 308 1.45 -14.42 -4.84
CA ALA A 308 1.27 -13.28 -3.97
C ALA A 308 2.32 -12.20 -4.28
N LEU A 309 1.87 -10.96 -4.43
CA LEU A 309 2.72 -9.76 -4.50
C LEU A 309 2.87 -9.21 -3.09
N ILE A 310 4.06 -9.38 -2.53
CA ILE A 310 4.38 -9.04 -1.14
C ILE A 310 5.61 -8.14 -1.07
N VAL A 311 5.81 -7.52 0.10
CA VAL A 311 7.00 -6.71 0.39
C VAL A 311 7.86 -7.42 1.41
N ASP A 312 9.13 -7.63 1.08
CA ASP A 312 10.14 -8.22 1.94
C ASP A 312 11.27 -7.23 2.21
N LYS A 313 12.26 -7.60 3.01
CA LYS A 313 13.49 -6.82 3.29
C LYS A 313 14.67 -7.39 2.52
N GLN A 314 15.50 -6.49 1.98
CA GLN A 314 16.72 -6.89 1.26
C GLN A 314 17.73 -7.54 2.19
N ASP A 315 18.42 -8.59 1.72
CA ASP A 315 19.40 -9.32 2.51
C ASP A 315 20.66 -8.47 2.81
N HIS A 316 21.03 -7.57 1.88
CA HIS A 316 22.26 -6.77 1.95
C HIS A 316 22.07 -5.34 2.47
N LEU A 317 20.81 -4.90 2.63
CA LEU A 317 20.44 -3.59 3.18
C LEU A 317 19.35 -3.79 4.23
N ALA A 318 19.75 -3.86 5.50
CA ALA A 318 18.85 -4.12 6.60
C ALA A 318 17.62 -3.21 6.57
N TRP A 319 16.45 -3.82 6.65
CA TRP A 319 15.14 -3.16 6.67
C TRP A 319 14.77 -2.38 5.42
N LYS A 320 15.58 -2.39 4.36
CA LYS A 320 15.19 -1.78 3.09
C LYS A 320 14.14 -2.66 2.42
N PRO A 321 12.92 -2.16 2.15
CA PRO A 321 11.88 -2.97 1.54
C PRO A 321 12.15 -3.19 0.05
N TYR A 322 11.72 -4.33 -0.46
CA TYR A 322 11.55 -4.60 -1.88
C TYR A 322 10.32 -5.46 -2.11
N ALA A 323 9.70 -5.29 -3.26
CA ALA A 323 8.56 -6.11 -3.65
C ALA A 323 9.02 -7.37 -4.38
N LYS A 324 8.28 -8.46 -4.20
CA LYS A 324 8.48 -9.70 -4.93
C LYS A 324 7.16 -10.43 -5.19
N LEU A 325 7.13 -11.23 -6.26
CA LEU A 325 6.12 -12.25 -6.49
C LEU A 325 6.62 -13.56 -5.91
N THR A 326 5.72 -14.33 -5.29
CA THR A 326 6.03 -15.66 -4.77
C THR A 326 4.76 -16.50 -4.66
N ASN A 327 4.89 -17.81 -4.87
CA ASN A 327 3.90 -18.83 -4.55
C ASN A 327 4.35 -19.72 -3.38
N ALA A 328 5.53 -19.46 -2.80
CA ALA A 328 6.10 -20.22 -1.70
C ALA A 328 5.65 -19.65 -0.35
N ILE A 329 4.88 -20.41 0.40
CA ILE A 329 4.37 -19.97 1.70
C ILE A 329 5.47 -19.67 2.72
N ASP A 330 6.58 -20.39 2.68
CA ASP A 330 7.72 -20.13 3.55
C ASP A 330 8.33 -18.74 3.34
N GLU A 331 8.32 -18.24 2.08
CA GLU A 331 8.74 -16.88 1.78
C GLU A 331 7.75 -15.85 2.30
N VAL A 332 6.45 -16.13 2.21
CA VAL A 332 5.40 -15.28 2.77
C VAL A 332 5.55 -15.18 4.29
N ILE A 333 5.77 -16.31 4.97
CA ILE A 333 6.02 -16.34 6.43
C ILE A 333 7.27 -15.53 6.79
N LYS A 334 8.38 -15.73 6.07
CA LYS A 334 9.65 -15.02 6.28
C LYS A 334 9.51 -13.51 6.05
N SER A 335 8.67 -13.11 5.10
CA SER A 335 8.40 -11.70 4.82
C SER A 335 7.53 -11.03 5.89
N GLY A 336 7.02 -11.73 6.88
CA GLY A 336 6.18 -11.22 7.95
C GLY A 336 6.79 -10.02 8.70
N GLY A 337 5.95 -9.21 9.33
CA GLY A 337 6.31 -8.01 10.08
C GLY A 337 6.27 -6.72 9.26
N THR A 338 6.00 -5.61 9.96
CA THR A 338 5.76 -4.30 9.34
C THR A 338 7.05 -3.68 8.79
N LYS A 339 7.01 -3.20 7.55
CA LYS A 339 8.03 -2.38 6.92
C LYS A 339 7.54 -0.93 6.90
N TYR A 340 8.21 -0.07 7.65
CA TYR A 340 7.82 1.35 7.78
C TYR A 340 8.36 2.25 6.67
N SER A 341 8.90 1.66 5.60
CA SER A 341 9.37 2.37 4.40
C SER A 341 8.69 1.80 3.16
N VAL A 342 8.72 2.55 2.07
CA VAL A 342 8.08 2.18 0.80
C VAL A 342 9.09 1.69 -0.22
N CYS A 343 8.62 0.86 -1.16
CA CYS A 343 9.35 0.46 -2.37
C CYS A 343 8.39 0.49 -3.57
N PRO A 344 8.90 0.43 -4.82
CA PRO A 344 8.07 0.28 -6.01
C PRO A 344 7.40 -1.11 -6.05
N VAL A 345 6.18 -1.21 -5.50
CA VAL A 345 5.49 -2.51 -5.32
C VAL A 345 5.08 -3.15 -6.65
N PHE A 346 4.87 -2.37 -7.72
CA PHE A 346 4.49 -2.89 -9.03
C PHE A 346 5.66 -3.28 -9.93
N LYS A 347 6.89 -3.13 -9.47
CA LYS A 347 8.08 -3.49 -10.25
C LYS A 347 8.11 -4.97 -10.66
N PRO A 348 7.83 -5.95 -9.77
CA PRO A 348 7.81 -7.37 -10.17
C PRO A 348 6.75 -7.69 -11.23
N LEU A 349 5.61 -6.99 -11.23
CA LEU A 349 4.59 -7.16 -12.26
C LEU A 349 5.05 -6.65 -13.62
N ARG A 350 5.88 -5.61 -13.65
CA ARG A 350 6.48 -5.11 -14.86
C ARG A 350 7.47 -6.13 -15.43
N ASP A 351 8.34 -6.68 -14.59
CA ASP A 351 9.32 -7.68 -14.99
C ASP A 351 8.59 -8.91 -15.59
N LEU A 352 7.49 -9.38 -14.97
CA LEU A 352 6.63 -10.44 -15.49
C LEU A 352 6.04 -10.11 -16.88
N LYS A 353 5.63 -8.86 -17.12
CA LYS A 353 5.09 -8.42 -18.41
C LYS A 353 6.16 -8.38 -19.49
N GLU A 354 7.38 -7.94 -19.18
CA GLU A 354 8.51 -7.92 -20.11
C GLU A 354 8.94 -9.34 -20.51
N ASP A 355 9.01 -10.27 -19.57
CA ASP A 355 9.30 -11.69 -19.82
C ASP A 355 8.27 -12.35 -20.75
N SER A 356 6.98 -12.03 -20.56
CA SER A 356 5.90 -12.55 -21.40
C SER A 356 6.00 -12.05 -22.85
N LEU A 357 6.43 -10.81 -23.08
CA LEU A 357 6.60 -10.25 -24.41
C LEU A 357 7.82 -10.86 -25.14
N GLN A 358 8.93 -11.10 -24.45
CA GLN A 358 10.13 -11.72 -25.01
C GLN A 358 9.87 -13.17 -25.47
N ASN A 359 9.11 -13.94 -24.70
CA ASN A 359 8.75 -15.31 -25.04
C ASN A 359 7.85 -15.41 -26.27
N ILE A 360 7.08 -14.36 -26.62
CA ILE A 360 6.27 -14.32 -27.83
C ILE A 360 7.16 -14.08 -29.06
N ASP A 361 8.15 -13.22 -28.94
CA ASP A 361 9.08 -12.89 -30.05
C ASP A 361 10.04 -14.06 -30.37
N GLU A 362 10.43 -14.88 -29.39
CA GLU A 362 11.23 -16.09 -29.57
C GLU A 362 10.44 -17.29 -30.14
N GLY A 363 9.12 -17.30 -29.94
CA GLY A 363 8.25 -18.38 -30.45
C GLY A 363 7.77 -18.21 -31.92
N VAL A 364 8.15 -17.13 -32.58
CA VAL A 364 7.76 -16.78 -33.98
C VAL A 364 8.89 -16.98 -34.98
N ASN A 365 10.03 -17.55 -34.61
CA ASN A 365 11.16 -17.87 -35.51
C ASN A 365 11.19 -19.38 -35.86
#